data_eb431bb041bb02647a9b6a9e4fd897ed
#
_entry.id   eb431bb041bb02647a9b6a9e4fd897ed
#
_cell.length_a   1.000
_cell.length_b   1.000
_cell.length_c   1.000
_cell.angle_alpha   90.00
_cell.angle_beta   90.00
_cell.angle_gamma   90.00
#
_symmetry.space_group_name_H-M   'P 1'
#
loop_
_entity.id
_entity.type
_entity.pdbx_description
1 polymer ?
#
loop_
_entity_poly.entity_id
_entity_poly.type
_entity_poly.pdbx_seq_one_letter_code
_entity_poly.pdbx_strand_id
1 'polypeptide(L)'
;MRKNVLEYLESSARMHADKPAFCDENRVFTFGELLKAAQGLGTHLAKTVDTLHKPVAVLIGRTAESVAAMQGVLYAGGCYVPIDDHMPEARIRRIFEQVHPVAIVYAEGNRKQAEPLADCAPLISMDEGFAAPADADLLQSIRESVLDIDPVYLLFTSGSTGAPKGIVIPHRAVIDFTDWMSEFCGYTEHDIFGNQAPFYFDLSCKDLYQTLSLGATCHIFSKKLFTFPMLLLKEMERVGVTAINWATSAFHFVASSGALSKCAPPTLRKAALGGEALQARYVNAWKAAIPGLEVVNMYGPTETTVDCAAFHLTRDYRDDEAIPIGKACRNMQIILLDKDGKPVPDGEAGGICVRGSGLASGYFGNWEKTNECFIQNPANPYFRDILYRTGDIAVKKDDGLLYFLSRQDGQIKHMGYRIELGEIETALHSVDGIAAAACLFDRNRDRIVCIYEGEPDAAALARAMRRLVPKYMLPNIYEKLDALPMNANGKIDRVKLKEQFIHAED
;
A
#
# COMPACT_ATOMS: atom_id res chain seq x y z
N MET A 1 -2.68 1.51 27.34
CA MET A 1 -1.99 1.51 26.03
C MET A 1 -2.36 0.21 25.34
N ARG A 2 -2.87 0.26 24.09
CA ARG A 2 -3.19 -0.92 23.28
C ARG A 2 -1.90 -1.67 22.91
N LYS A 3 -1.96 -2.99 22.90
CA LYS A 3 -0.83 -3.87 22.52
C LYS A 3 -1.12 -4.67 21.25
N ASN A 4 -2.40 -4.79 20.89
CA ASN A 4 -2.84 -5.59 19.76
C ASN A 4 -3.92 -4.85 18.98
N VAL A 5 -3.84 -4.87 17.65
CA VAL A 5 -4.81 -4.16 16.78
C VAL A 5 -6.23 -4.71 16.89
N LEU A 6 -6.41 -5.97 17.34
CA LEU A 6 -7.73 -6.56 17.56
C LEU A 6 -8.54 -5.85 18.66
N GLU A 7 -7.85 -5.15 19.57
CA GLU A 7 -8.51 -4.34 20.62
C GLU A 7 -9.39 -3.24 20.02
N TYR A 8 -9.09 -2.78 18.80
CA TYR A 8 -9.92 -1.83 18.06
C TYR A 8 -11.28 -2.45 17.71
N LEU A 9 -11.27 -3.62 17.04
CA LEU A 9 -12.49 -4.33 16.66
C LEU A 9 -13.32 -4.71 17.90
N GLU A 10 -12.67 -5.22 18.94
CA GLU A 10 -13.32 -5.62 20.20
C GLU A 10 -13.99 -4.44 20.91
N SER A 11 -13.31 -3.29 20.94
CA SER A 11 -13.87 -2.06 21.53
C SER A 11 -15.06 -1.54 20.72
N SER A 12 -14.92 -1.47 19.40
CA SER A 12 -15.97 -0.97 18.52
C SER A 12 -17.18 -1.91 18.47
N ALA A 13 -16.98 -3.23 18.48
CA ALA A 13 -18.07 -4.20 18.54
C ALA A 13 -18.83 -4.12 19.88
N ARG A 14 -18.12 -3.79 20.98
CA ARG A 14 -18.78 -3.60 22.28
C ARG A 14 -19.68 -2.36 22.32
N MET A 15 -19.25 -1.28 21.67
CA MET A 15 -19.96 0.00 21.68
C MET A 15 -21.01 0.10 20.58
N HIS A 16 -20.78 -0.54 19.43
CA HIS A 16 -21.51 -0.33 18.19
C HIS A 16 -21.84 -1.65 17.47
N ALA A 17 -22.26 -2.71 18.21
CA ALA A 17 -22.44 -4.07 17.67
C ALA A 17 -23.26 -4.12 16.37
N ASP A 18 -24.37 -3.39 16.32
CA ASP A 18 -25.31 -3.41 15.19
C ASP A 18 -25.01 -2.38 14.10
N LYS A 19 -23.98 -1.54 14.30
CA LYS A 19 -23.58 -0.54 13.31
C LYS A 19 -22.82 -1.19 12.15
N PRO A 20 -23.12 -0.81 10.88
CA PRO A 20 -22.30 -1.23 9.74
C PRO A 20 -20.86 -0.82 9.92
N ALA A 21 -19.95 -1.80 9.82
CA ALA A 21 -18.51 -1.60 9.86
C ALA A 21 -17.93 -1.54 8.44
N PHE A 22 -18.10 -2.62 7.67
CA PHE A 22 -17.64 -2.70 6.29
C PHE A 22 -18.77 -3.12 5.36
N CYS A 23 -18.92 -2.37 4.27
CA CYS A 23 -19.95 -2.56 3.27
C CYS A 23 -19.31 -2.70 1.90
N ASP A 24 -19.66 -3.72 1.13
CA ASP A 24 -19.33 -3.84 -0.29
C ASP A 24 -20.61 -4.00 -1.13
N GLU A 25 -20.48 -4.29 -2.42
CA GLU A 25 -21.62 -4.46 -3.33
C GLU A 25 -22.54 -5.64 -2.95
N ASN A 26 -22.02 -6.64 -2.23
CA ASN A 26 -22.68 -7.91 -1.95
C ASN A 26 -23.02 -8.11 -0.48
N ARG A 27 -22.26 -7.50 0.42
CA ARG A 27 -22.36 -7.79 1.86
C ARG A 27 -22.13 -6.55 2.72
N VAL A 28 -22.82 -6.52 3.84
CA VAL A 28 -22.59 -5.62 4.95
C VAL A 28 -22.25 -6.46 6.17
N PHE A 29 -21.12 -6.16 6.81
CA PHE A 29 -20.82 -6.63 8.14
C PHE A 29 -21.08 -5.54 9.15
N THR A 30 -21.88 -5.79 10.16
CA THR A 30 -21.89 -5.00 11.40
C THR A 30 -20.63 -5.31 12.22
N PHE A 31 -20.30 -4.47 13.20
CA PHE A 31 -19.16 -4.74 14.08
C PHE A 31 -19.30 -6.06 14.85
N GLY A 32 -20.50 -6.39 15.29
CA GLY A 32 -20.78 -7.66 15.98
C GLY A 32 -20.61 -8.88 15.08
N GLU A 33 -21.10 -8.81 13.84
CA GLU A 33 -20.95 -9.87 12.85
C GLU A 33 -19.49 -10.03 12.42
N LEU A 34 -18.77 -8.91 12.22
CA LEU A 34 -17.35 -8.91 11.89
C LEU A 34 -16.52 -9.58 12.99
N LEU A 35 -16.76 -9.21 14.25
CA LEU A 35 -16.09 -9.81 15.40
C LEU A 35 -16.36 -11.33 15.48
N LYS A 36 -17.62 -11.73 15.34
CA LYS A 36 -18.01 -13.15 15.38
C LYS A 36 -17.34 -13.95 14.26
N ALA A 37 -17.36 -13.44 13.03
CA ALA A 37 -16.72 -14.08 11.88
C ALA A 37 -15.20 -14.21 12.07
N ALA A 38 -14.53 -13.13 12.52
CA ALA A 38 -13.10 -13.14 12.78
C ALA A 38 -12.72 -14.14 13.89
N GLN A 39 -13.46 -14.18 14.98
CA GLN A 39 -13.22 -15.15 16.08
C GLN A 39 -13.47 -16.59 15.64
N GLY A 40 -14.51 -16.83 14.85
CA GLY A 40 -14.80 -18.16 14.27
C GLY A 40 -13.65 -18.66 13.40
N LEU A 41 -13.22 -17.84 12.43
CA LEU A 41 -12.09 -18.19 11.57
C LEU A 41 -10.79 -18.33 12.36
N GLY A 42 -10.53 -17.46 13.33
CA GLY A 42 -9.36 -17.57 14.21
C GLY A 42 -9.31 -18.88 14.96
N THR A 43 -10.44 -19.33 15.51
CA THR A 43 -10.58 -20.62 16.19
C THR A 43 -10.36 -21.78 15.21
N HIS A 44 -10.98 -21.71 14.02
CA HIS A 44 -10.87 -22.76 13.01
C HIS A 44 -9.41 -22.92 12.54
N LEU A 45 -8.74 -21.81 12.23
CA LEU A 45 -7.31 -21.78 11.85
C LEU A 45 -6.43 -22.39 12.94
N ALA A 46 -6.55 -21.91 14.19
CA ALA A 46 -5.71 -22.37 15.30
C ALA A 46 -5.90 -23.86 15.66
N LYS A 47 -7.09 -24.42 15.38
CA LYS A 47 -7.35 -25.86 15.56
C LYS A 47 -6.89 -26.72 14.38
N THR A 48 -6.70 -26.11 13.21
CA THR A 48 -6.36 -26.83 11.97
C THR A 48 -4.85 -26.84 11.70
N VAL A 49 -4.18 -25.69 11.94
CA VAL A 49 -2.75 -25.51 11.68
C VAL A 49 -2.10 -24.68 12.79
N ASP A 50 -0.81 -24.88 12.99
CA ASP A 50 -0.02 -24.06 13.92
C ASP A 50 0.29 -22.69 13.31
N THR A 51 -0.53 -21.69 13.67
CA THR A 51 -0.49 -20.33 13.12
C THR A 51 0.31 -19.33 13.95
N LEU A 52 0.59 -19.65 15.23
CA LEU A 52 1.20 -18.69 16.15
C LEU A 52 2.54 -18.16 15.61
N HIS A 53 2.64 -16.82 15.47
CA HIS A 53 3.79 -16.09 14.91
C HIS A 53 4.16 -16.50 13.45
N LYS A 54 3.23 -17.10 12.70
CA LYS A 54 3.48 -17.59 11.35
C LYS A 54 2.65 -16.83 10.31
N PRO A 55 3.16 -16.73 9.07
CA PRO A 55 2.41 -16.09 7.99
C PRO A 55 1.28 -17.00 7.49
N VAL A 56 0.11 -16.41 7.31
CA VAL A 56 -1.07 -17.03 6.69
C VAL A 56 -1.44 -16.22 5.46
N ALA A 57 -1.42 -16.85 4.29
CA ALA A 57 -1.85 -16.20 3.06
C ALA A 57 -3.38 -16.05 3.06
N VAL A 58 -3.85 -14.88 2.63
CA VAL A 58 -5.29 -14.62 2.45
C VAL A 58 -5.49 -14.19 1.01
N LEU A 59 -6.21 -15.00 0.23
CA LEU A 59 -6.62 -14.61 -1.12
C LEU A 59 -7.77 -13.62 -0.99
N ILE A 60 -7.48 -12.37 -1.27
CA ILE A 60 -8.38 -11.26 -1.02
C ILE A 60 -8.96 -10.69 -2.31
N GLY A 61 -10.26 -10.37 -2.26
CA GLY A 61 -10.92 -9.45 -3.16
C GLY A 61 -11.12 -8.08 -2.50
N ARG A 62 -11.85 -7.21 -3.15
CA ARG A 62 -12.34 -5.95 -2.59
C ARG A 62 -13.67 -6.19 -1.89
N THR A 63 -13.65 -6.96 -0.80
CA THR A 63 -14.85 -7.43 -0.09
C THR A 63 -14.71 -7.25 1.42
N ALA A 64 -15.83 -7.09 2.10
CA ALA A 64 -15.88 -7.04 3.55
C ALA A 64 -15.45 -8.38 4.20
N GLU A 65 -15.62 -9.50 3.50
CA GLU A 65 -15.15 -10.83 3.92
C GLU A 65 -13.63 -10.89 4.01
N SER A 66 -12.92 -10.22 3.08
CA SER A 66 -11.45 -10.13 3.14
C SER A 66 -10.98 -9.46 4.43
N VAL A 67 -11.72 -8.44 4.92
CA VAL A 67 -11.41 -7.79 6.20
C VAL A 67 -11.63 -8.76 7.36
N ALA A 68 -12.77 -9.48 7.38
CA ALA A 68 -13.05 -10.47 8.41
C ALA A 68 -11.98 -11.58 8.45
N ALA A 69 -11.51 -12.03 7.28
CA ALA A 69 -10.47 -13.04 7.16
C ALA A 69 -9.11 -12.55 7.69
N MET A 70 -8.70 -11.32 7.35
CA MET A 70 -7.47 -10.73 7.89
C MET A 70 -7.52 -10.61 9.42
N GLN A 71 -8.65 -10.18 9.99
CA GLN A 71 -8.82 -10.15 11.45
C GLN A 71 -8.82 -11.57 12.05
N GLY A 72 -9.41 -12.56 11.36
CA GLY A 72 -9.41 -13.97 11.79
C GLY A 72 -8.00 -14.56 11.89
N VAL A 73 -7.12 -14.24 10.95
CA VAL A 73 -5.70 -14.64 11.02
C VAL A 73 -5.03 -14.08 12.27
N LEU A 74 -5.30 -12.82 12.61
CA LEU A 74 -4.75 -12.20 13.82
C LEU A 74 -5.30 -12.85 15.10
N TYR A 75 -6.59 -13.26 15.13
CA TYR A 75 -7.14 -14.04 16.25
C TYR A 75 -6.47 -15.39 16.42
N ALA A 76 -6.01 -16.01 15.33
CA ALA A 76 -5.22 -17.23 15.37
C ALA A 76 -3.74 -17.02 15.76
N GLY A 77 -3.33 -15.78 16.08
CA GLY A 77 -1.94 -15.43 16.45
C GLY A 77 -0.96 -15.38 15.28
N GLY A 78 -1.45 -15.47 14.04
CA GLY A 78 -0.63 -15.35 12.84
C GLY A 78 -0.54 -13.91 12.32
N CYS A 79 0.26 -13.70 11.28
CA CYS A 79 0.25 -12.46 10.49
C CYS A 79 -0.33 -12.72 9.10
N TYR A 80 -1.19 -11.83 8.62
CA TYR A 80 -1.79 -12.04 7.31
C TYR A 80 -0.87 -11.56 6.18
N VAL A 81 -0.88 -12.33 5.08
CA VAL A 81 -0.23 -12.01 3.81
C VAL A 81 -1.32 -11.85 2.77
N PRO A 82 -1.75 -10.61 2.47
CA PRO A 82 -2.85 -10.39 1.54
C PRO A 82 -2.36 -10.58 0.11
N ILE A 83 -2.99 -11.47 -0.62
CA ILE A 83 -2.69 -11.82 -2.02
C ILE A 83 -3.89 -11.46 -2.89
N ASP A 84 -3.68 -10.61 -3.89
CA ASP A 84 -4.72 -10.28 -4.90
C ASP A 84 -5.18 -11.57 -5.62
N ASP A 85 -6.46 -11.86 -5.57
CA ASP A 85 -7.09 -13.01 -6.24
C ASP A 85 -6.94 -12.99 -7.78
N HIS A 86 -6.53 -11.84 -8.34
CA HIS A 86 -6.24 -11.66 -9.76
C HIS A 86 -4.73 -11.64 -10.07
N MET A 87 -3.88 -11.87 -9.07
CA MET A 87 -2.44 -11.93 -9.28
C MET A 87 -2.05 -13.18 -10.09
N PRO A 88 -1.10 -13.06 -11.05
CA PRO A 88 -0.61 -14.24 -11.77
C PRO A 88 -0.08 -15.33 -10.81
N GLU A 89 -0.47 -16.59 -11.04
CA GLU A 89 -0.06 -17.73 -10.20
C GLU A 89 1.45 -17.81 -10.01
N ALA A 90 2.23 -17.62 -11.08
CA ALA A 90 3.69 -17.62 -11.03
C ALA A 90 4.25 -16.60 -10.04
N ARG A 91 3.59 -15.43 -9.89
CA ARG A 91 3.98 -14.42 -8.90
C ARG A 91 3.58 -14.83 -7.49
N ILE A 92 2.40 -15.41 -7.31
CA ILE A 92 1.94 -15.93 -6.01
C ILE A 92 2.92 -16.98 -5.52
N ARG A 93 3.32 -17.93 -6.36
CA ARG A 93 4.30 -18.97 -6.02
C ARG A 93 5.65 -18.39 -5.61
N ARG A 94 6.16 -17.38 -6.31
CA ARG A 94 7.40 -16.67 -5.91
C ARG A 94 7.29 -16.00 -4.53
N ILE A 95 6.11 -15.46 -4.18
CA ILE A 95 5.86 -14.93 -2.84
C ILE A 95 5.84 -16.08 -1.84
N PHE A 96 5.17 -17.19 -2.14
CA PHE A 96 5.07 -18.35 -1.25
C PHE A 96 6.41 -19.05 -1.02
N GLU A 97 7.29 -19.09 -2.02
CA GLU A 97 8.69 -19.55 -1.88
C GLU A 97 9.49 -18.74 -0.85
N GLN A 98 9.14 -17.48 -0.62
CA GLN A 98 9.80 -16.64 0.40
C GLN A 98 9.10 -16.72 1.76
N VAL A 99 7.75 -16.75 1.75
CA VAL A 99 6.93 -16.64 2.97
C VAL A 99 6.73 -17.99 3.64
N HIS A 100 6.63 -19.08 2.86
CA HIS A 100 6.23 -20.39 3.34
C HIS A 100 4.97 -20.31 4.22
N PRO A 101 3.81 -19.86 3.67
CA PRO A 101 2.62 -19.68 4.47
C PRO A 101 2.15 -21.03 5.06
N VAL A 102 1.68 -21.01 6.31
CA VAL A 102 1.20 -22.24 6.97
C VAL A 102 -0.23 -22.61 6.56
N ALA A 103 -0.97 -21.68 5.96
CA ALA A 103 -2.29 -21.90 5.39
C ALA A 103 -2.58 -20.86 4.32
N ILE A 104 -3.54 -21.17 3.43
CA ILE A 104 -4.11 -20.26 2.43
C ILE A 104 -5.60 -20.13 2.72
N VAL A 105 -6.03 -18.98 3.18
CA VAL A 105 -7.43 -18.64 3.44
C VAL A 105 -8.05 -18.11 2.15
N TYR A 106 -9.20 -18.64 1.74
CA TYR A 106 -9.87 -18.26 0.50
C TYR A 106 -11.39 -18.17 0.67
N ALA A 107 -12.03 -17.29 -0.11
CA ALA A 107 -13.48 -17.26 -0.27
C ALA A 107 -13.93 -18.28 -1.34
N GLU A 108 -15.15 -18.82 -1.24
CA GLU A 108 -15.65 -19.80 -2.24
C GLU A 108 -15.62 -19.23 -3.67
N GLY A 109 -15.83 -17.94 -3.85
CA GLY A 109 -15.69 -17.26 -5.15
C GLY A 109 -14.29 -17.36 -5.75
N ASN A 110 -13.25 -17.56 -4.91
CA ASN A 110 -11.84 -17.63 -5.31
C ASN A 110 -11.27 -19.07 -5.26
N ARG A 111 -12.12 -20.09 -5.11
CA ARG A 111 -11.71 -21.51 -5.03
C ARG A 111 -10.84 -21.92 -6.22
N LYS A 112 -11.21 -21.52 -7.43
CA LYS A 112 -10.45 -21.82 -8.67
C LYS A 112 -9.03 -21.25 -8.68
N GLN A 113 -8.80 -20.15 -8.00
CA GLN A 113 -7.48 -19.52 -7.83
C GLN A 113 -6.71 -20.18 -6.68
N ALA A 114 -7.40 -20.69 -5.66
CA ALA A 114 -6.80 -21.34 -4.52
C ALA A 114 -6.34 -22.77 -4.83
N GLU A 115 -7.16 -23.58 -5.53
CA GLU A 115 -6.89 -24.99 -5.82
C GLU A 115 -5.50 -25.27 -6.42
N PRO A 116 -4.99 -24.51 -7.41
CA PRO A 116 -3.64 -24.70 -7.93
C PRO A 116 -2.52 -24.47 -6.91
N LEU A 117 -2.81 -23.80 -5.78
CA LEU A 117 -1.85 -23.47 -4.72
C LEU A 117 -1.89 -24.46 -3.55
N ALA A 118 -2.73 -25.49 -3.61
CA ALA A 118 -2.90 -26.48 -2.54
C ALA A 118 -1.64 -27.31 -2.23
N ASP A 119 -0.69 -27.36 -3.17
CA ASP A 119 0.63 -27.95 -2.99
C ASP A 119 1.59 -27.08 -2.16
N CYS A 120 1.29 -25.79 -2.01
CA CYS A 120 2.11 -24.86 -1.23
C CYS A 120 1.73 -24.86 0.27
N ALA A 121 0.42 -24.92 0.57
CA ALA A 121 -0.08 -24.95 1.95
C ALA A 121 -1.56 -25.42 2.00
N PRO A 122 -2.07 -25.90 3.17
CA PRO A 122 -3.46 -26.25 3.37
C PRO A 122 -4.42 -25.10 3.00
N LEU A 123 -5.50 -25.44 2.28
CA LEU A 123 -6.56 -24.51 1.92
C LEU A 123 -7.61 -24.44 3.02
N ILE A 124 -7.95 -23.24 3.47
CA ILE A 124 -8.94 -22.98 4.53
C ILE A 124 -10.06 -22.10 3.95
N SER A 125 -11.28 -22.60 3.96
CA SER A 125 -12.45 -21.85 3.50
C SER A 125 -12.82 -20.74 4.49
N MET A 126 -13.06 -19.52 3.99
CA MET A 126 -13.60 -18.42 4.81
C MET A 126 -14.98 -18.77 5.35
N ASP A 127 -15.85 -19.38 4.52
CA ASP A 127 -17.22 -19.69 4.92
C ASP A 127 -17.27 -20.72 6.06
N GLU A 128 -16.45 -21.78 5.97
CA GLU A 128 -16.33 -22.78 7.05
C GLU A 128 -15.78 -22.13 8.33
N GLY A 129 -14.75 -21.28 8.17
CA GLY A 129 -14.13 -20.57 9.29
C GLY A 129 -15.08 -19.58 9.97
N PHE A 130 -15.83 -18.79 9.21
CA PHE A 130 -16.81 -17.83 9.75
C PHE A 130 -17.99 -18.49 10.44
N ALA A 131 -18.36 -19.73 10.01
CA ALA A 131 -19.43 -20.51 10.63
C ALA A 131 -18.96 -21.27 11.88
N ALA A 132 -17.66 -21.40 12.09
CA ALA A 132 -17.11 -22.14 13.24
C ALA A 132 -17.45 -21.42 14.56
N PRO A 133 -17.77 -22.18 15.62
CA PRO A 133 -17.99 -21.58 16.93
C PRO A 133 -16.67 -21.04 17.49
N ALA A 134 -16.71 -19.82 18.03
CA ALA A 134 -15.56 -19.24 18.69
C ALA A 134 -15.23 -19.98 20.00
N ASP A 135 -13.95 -20.27 20.20
CA ASP A 135 -13.38 -20.87 21.41
C ASP A 135 -12.64 -19.78 22.18
N ALA A 136 -13.36 -19.14 23.12
CA ALA A 136 -12.86 -17.99 23.85
C ALA A 136 -11.57 -18.28 24.64
N ASP A 137 -11.47 -19.45 25.26
CA ASP A 137 -10.31 -19.82 26.06
C ASP A 137 -9.06 -20.01 25.17
N LEU A 138 -9.22 -20.69 24.03
CA LEU A 138 -8.15 -20.83 23.04
C LEU A 138 -7.69 -19.47 22.52
N LEU A 139 -8.63 -18.60 22.08
CA LEU A 139 -8.28 -17.28 21.55
C LEU A 139 -7.62 -16.38 22.60
N GLN A 140 -8.04 -16.50 23.88
CA GLN A 140 -7.40 -15.76 24.97
C GLN A 140 -5.97 -16.26 25.22
N SER A 141 -5.74 -17.58 25.25
CA SER A 141 -4.40 -18.14 25.40
C SER A 141 -3.46 -17.72 24.26
N ILE A 142 -3.95 -17.69 23.02
CA ILE A 142 -3.20 -17.18 21.87
C ILE A 142 -2.89 -15.70 22.05
N ARG A 143 -3.88 -14.89 22.45
CA ARG A 143 -3.71 -13.44 22.70
C ARG A 143 -2.60 -13.14 23.71
N GLU A 144 -2.50 -13.93 24.77
CA GLU A 144 -1.48 -13.78 25.81
C GLU A 144 -0.07 -14.06 25.31
N SER A 145 0.06 -14.83 24.23
CA SER A 145 1.33 -15.18 23.59
C SER A 145 1.79 -14.15 22.54
N VAL A 146 0.92 -13.23 22.13
CA VAL A 146 1.22 -12.21 21.08
C VAL A 146 1.68 -10.91 21.73
N LEU A 147 2.81 -10.39 21.26
CA LEU A 147 3.41 -9.13 21.69
C LEU A 147 3.12 -8.00 20.68
N ASP A 148 3.27 -6.75 21.11
CA ASP A 148 3.10 -5.58 20.24
C ASP A 148 4.16 -5.45 19.13
N ILE A 149 5.28 -6.16 19.28
CA ILE A 149 6.35 -6.26 18.28
C ILE A 149 6.10 -7.35 17.24
N ASP A 150 5.13 -8.24 17.47
CA ASP A 150 4.81 -9.29 16.52
C ASP A 150 4.13 -8.71 15.27
N PRO A 151 4.29 -9.37 14.10
CA PRO A 151 3.77 -8.83 12.86
C PRO A 151 2.24 -8.93 12.78
N VAL A 152 1.63 -7.86 12.30
CA VAL A 152 0.22 -7.82 11.87
C VAL A 152 0.10 -8.35 10.46
N TYR A 153 0.97 -7.85 9.57
CA TYR A 153 0.94 -8.23 8.17
C TYR A 153 2.31 -8.22 7.50
N LEU A 154 2.38 -8.97 6.42
CA LEU A 154 3.47 -8.92 5.45
C LEU A 154 2.90 -8.40 4.13
N LEU A 155 3.31 -7.20 3.70
CA LEU A 155 2.96 -6.67 2.39
C LEU A 155 4.13 -6.83 1.43
N PHE A 156 3.82 -7.39 0.25
CA PHE A 156 4.81 -7.60 -0.80
C PHE A 156 4.82 -6.44 -1.78
N THR A 157 5.98 -5.78 -1.86
CA THR A 157 6.24 -4.73 -2.84
C THR A 157 7.24 -5.22 -3.89
N SER A 158 7.34 -4.51 -5.00
CA SER A 158 8.37 -4.78 -6.02
C SER A 158 9.77 -4.62 -5.42
N GLY A 159 10.66 -5.54 -5.79
CA GLY A 159 12.06 -5.53 -5.35
C GLY A 159 13.02 -5.12 -6.46
N SER A 160 14.08 -4.38 -6.13
CA SER A 160 15.11 -3.92 -7.08
C SER A 160 15.88 -5.05 -7.75
N THR A 161 15.88 -6.25 -7.15
CA THR A 161 16.50 -7.47 -7.67
C THR A 161 15.55 -8.33 -8.51
N GLY A 162 14.34 -7.84 -8.80
CA GLY A 162 13.31 -8.58 -9.56
C GLY A 162 12.50 -9.59 -8.75
N ALA A 163 12.83 -9.83 -7.48
CA ALA A 163 12.02 -10.64 -6.57
C ALA A 163 11.18 -9.72 -5.67
N PRO A 164 9.89 -10.07 -5.41
CA PRO A 164 9.08 -9.34 -4.45
C PRO A 164 9.73 -9.33 -3.06
N LYS A 165 9.60 -8.22 -2.31
CA LYS A 165 10.10 -8.11 -0.94
C LYS A 165 8.95 -7.98 0.04
N GLY A 166 8.90 -8.85 1.05
CA GLY A 166 7.90 -8.84 2.12
C GLY A 166 8.30 -7.89 3.24
N ILE A 167 7.51 -6.86 3.50
CA ILE A 167 7.75 -5.88 4.56
C ILE A 167 6.97 -6.31 5.79
N VAL A 168 7.66 -6.42 6.94
CA VAL A 168 7.10 -6.92 8.19
C VAL A 168 6.63 -5.76 9.04
N ILE A 169 5.31 -5.63 9.23
CA ILE A 169 4.73 -4.51 10.00
C ILE A 169 4.18 -5.01 11.34
N PRO A 170 4.72 -4.52 12.48
CA PRO A 170 4.29 -4.96 13.80
C PRO A 170 3.03 -4.24 14.30
N HIS A 171 2.34 -4.85 15.28
CA HIS A 171 1.15 -4.28 15.93
C HIS A 171 1.35 -2.85 16.41
N ARG A 172 2.45 -2.58 17.12
CA ARG A 172 2.73 -1.25 17.69
C ARG A 172 2.80 -0.15 16.63
N ALA A 173 3.33 -0.47 15.43
CA ALA A 173 3.46 0.50 14.36
C ALA A 173 2.10 0.87 13.76
N VAL A 174 1.23 -0.13 13.55
CA VAL A 174 -0.15 0.09 13.10
C VAL A 174 -0.95 0.87 14.15
N ILE A 175 -0.80 0.54 15.44
CA ILE A 175 -1.49 1.23 16.53
C ILE A 175 -1.08 2.70 16.60
N ASP A 176 0.22 2.97 16.59
CA ASP A 176 0.75 4.33 16.69
C ASP A 176 0.30 5.20 15.51
N PHE A 177 0.39 4.65 14.29
CA PHE A 177 -0.08 5.31 13.08
C PHE A 177 -1.58 5.58 13.11
N THR A 178 -2.39 4.59 13.51
CA THR A 178 -3.85 4.70 13.57
C THR A 178 -4.31 5.75 14.55
N ASP A 179 -3.79 5.70 15.79
CA ASP A 179 -4.15 6.65 16.85
C ASP A 179 -3.71 8.07 16.48
N TRP A 180 -2.52 8.25 15.87
CA TRP A 180 -2.06 9.54 15.39
C TRP A 180 -2.96 10.07 14.25
N MET A 181 -3.27 9.26 13.26
CA MET A 181 -4.04 9.67 12.09
C MET A 181 -5.46 10.08 12.46
N SER A 182 -6.10 9.37 13.41
CA SER A 182 -7.43 9.72 13.93
C SER A 182 -7.45 11.15 14.47
N GLU A 183 -6.48 11.50 15.30
CA GLU A 183 -6.34 12.84 15.88
C GLU A 183 -5.97 13.87 14.82
N PHE A 184 -4.97 13.57 13.97
CA PHE A 184 -4.45 14.51 12.99
C PHE A 184 -5.48 14.88 11.93
N CYS A 185 -6.27 13.93 11.42
CA CYS A 185 -7.34 14.18 10.46
C CYS A 185 -8.69 14.51 11.11
N GLY A 186 -8.78 14.48 12.44
CA GLY A 186 -10.02 14.74 13.18
C GLY A 186 -11.15 13.76 12.84
N TYR A 187 -10.80 12.48 12.61
CA TYR A 187 -11.82 11.45 12.31
C TYR A 187 -12.60 11.04 13.56
N THR A 188 -13.85 10.66 13.37
CA THR A 188 -14.79 10.26 14.42
C THR A 188 -15.58 9.02 14.02
N GLU A 189 -16.35 8.48 14.96
CA GLU A 189 -17.28 7.38 14.71
C GLU A 189 -18.38 7.72 13.69
N HIS A 190 -18.61 9.01 13.42
CA HIS A 190 -19.62 9.45 12.46
C HIS A 190 -19.10 9.51 11.02
N ASP A 191 -17.81 9.32 10.81
CA ASP A 191 -17.25 9.32 9.47
C ASP A 191 -17.64 8.07 8.69
N ILE A 192 -17.87 8.27 7.39
CA ILE A 192 -18.13 7.22 6.41
C ILE A 192 -17.00 7.28 5.40
N PHE A 193 -16.11 6.29 5.46
CA PHE A 193 -14.97 6.17 4.57
C PHE A 193 -15.38 5.56 3.23
N GLY A 194 -14.89 6.14 2.12
CA GLY A 194 -14.99 5.57 0.79
C GLY A 194 -13.68 4.91 0.39
N ASN A 195 -13.53 3.60 0.56
CA ASN A 195 -12.27 2.89 0.29
C ASN A 195 -11.93 2.81 -1.19
N GLN A 196 -10.70 3.22 -1.53
CA GLN A 196 -10.12 3.14 -2.87
C GLN A 196 -9.00 2.10 -2.96
N ALA A 197 -8.11 2.06 -2.00
CA ALA A 197 -6.94 1.21 -2.05
C ALA A 197 -7.29 -0.27 -1.87
N PRO A 198 -6.76 -1.19 -2.68
CA PRO A 198 -6.94 -2.62 -2.47
C PRO A 198 -6.19 -3.06 -1.20
N PHE A 199 -6.67 -4.12 -0.53
CA PHE A 199 -6.15 -4.54 0.78
C PHE A 199 -4.74 -5.16 0.75
N TYR A 200 -4.19 -5.45 -0.42
CA TYR A 200 -2.78 -5.81 -0.58
C TYR A 200 -1.86 -4.57 -0.71
N PHE A 201 -2.39 -3.38 -0.48
CA PHE A 201 -1.71 -2.10 -0.48
C PHE A 201 -1.80 -1.45 0.89
N ASP A 202 -0.71 -0.92 1.41
CA ASP A 202 -0.63 -0.31 2.75
C ASP A 202 -1.55 0.91 2.92
N LEU A 203 -1.82 1.68 1.86
CA LEU A 203 -2.81 2.75 1.86
C LEU A 203 -4.18 2.30 2.39
N SER A 204 -4.56 1.03 2.19
CA SER A 204 -5.81 0.48 2.70
C SER A 204 -5.88 0.41 4.22
N CYS A 205 -4.73 0.37 4.89
CA CYS A 205 -4.65 0.38 6.36
C CYS A 205 -5.28 1.64 6.95
N LYS A 206 -5.27 2.76 6.21
CA LYS A 206 -5.94 4.00 6.62
C LYS A 206 -7.42 3.77 6.83
N ASP A 207 -8.13 3.25 5.82
CA ASP A 207 -9.57 3.00 5.93
C ASP A 207 -9.86 1.84 6.89
N LEU A 208 -9.08 0.75 6.80
CA LEU A 208 -9.27 -0.45 7.59
C LEU A 208 -9.19 -0.16 9.10
N TYR A 209 -8.06 0.39 9.54
CA TYR A 209 -7.83 0.58 10.97
C TYR A 209 -8.51 1.83 11.52
N GLN A 210 -8.76 2.87 10.72
CA GLN A 210 -9.63 3.99 11.16
C GLN A 210 -11.06 3.52 11.42
N THR A 211 -11.62 2.70 10.53
CA THR A 211 -12.95 2.12 10.72
C THR A 211 -13.03 1.31 12.02
N LEU A 212 -12.06 0.41 12.22
CA LEU A 212 -12.02 -0.45 13.41
C LEU A 212 -11.80 0.33 14.70
N SER A 213 -10.93 1.36 14.69
CA SER A 213 -10.54 2.09 15.90
C SER A 213 -11.61 3.06 16.40
N LEU A 214 -12.35 3.65 15.48
CA LEU A 214 -13.34 4.69 15.77
C LEU A 214 -14.76 4.15 15.89
N GLY A 215 -15.04 2.94 15.41
CA GLY A 215 -16.41 2.49 15.20
C GLY A 215 -17.09 3.22 14.03
N ALA A 216 -16.32 3.69 13.05
CA ALA A 216 -16.79 4.35 11.83
C ALA A 216 -17.33 3.33 10.82
N THR A 217 -17.84 3.78 9.67
CA THR A 217 -18.30 2.90 8.58
C THR A 217 -17.37 3.04 7.37
N CYS A 218 -17.06 1.94 6.70
CA CYS A 218 -16.28 1.94 5.47
C CYS A 218 -17.05 1.28 4.32
N HIS A 219 -17.25 2.02 3.23
CA HIS A 219 -17.74 1.48 1.96
C HIS A 219 -16.57 1.11 1.05
N ILE A 220 -16.48 -0.18 0.71
CA ILE A 220 -15.45 -0.74 -0.16
C ILE A 220 -15.95 -0.63 -1.60
N PHE A 221 -15.45 0.33 -2.36
CA PHE A 221 -15.87 0.54 -3.73
C PHE A 221 -15.20 -0.45 -4.67
N SER A 222 -15.99 -1.00 -5.61
CA SER A 222 -15.44 -1.90 -6.62
C SER A 222 -14.49 -1.17 -7.59
N LYS A 223 -13.52 -1.89 -8.12
CA LYS A 223 -12.55 -1.38 -9.11
C LYS A 223 -13.23 -0.76 -10.33
N LYS A 224 -14.42 -1.27 -10.69
CA LYS A 224 -15.22 -0.79 -11.83
C LYS A 224 -15.67 0.66 -11.65
N LEU A 225 -16.03 1.08 -10.43
CA LEU A 225 -16.46 2.45 -10.14
C LEU A 225 -15.34 3.46 -10.44
N PHE A 226 -14.08 3.13 -10.14
CA PHE A 226 -12.94 4.00 -10.46
C PHE A 226 -12.66 4.15 -11.97
N THR A 227 -13.20 3.26 -12.80
CA THR A 227 -13.15 3.44 -14.26
C THR A 227 -14.19 4.48 -14.76
N PHE A 228 -15.25 4.72 -13.98
CA PHE A 228 -16.35 5.60 -14.32
C PHE A 228 -16.57 6.67 -13.24
N PRO A 229 -15.82 7.80 -13.22
CA PRO A 229 -15.85 8.80 -12.16
C PRO A 229 -17.26 9.32 -11.81
N MET A 230 -18.13 9.49 -12.80
CA MET A 230 -19.52 9.90 -12.55
C MET A 230 -20.32 8.88 -11.73
N LEU A 231 -20.09 7.58 -11.96
CA LEU A 231 -20.77 6.53 -11.17
C LEU A 231 -20.17 6.47 -9.76
N LEU A 232 -18.86 6.63 -9.64
CA LEU A 232 -18.19 6.69 -8.35
C LEU A 232 -18.73 7.84 -7.49
N LEU A 233 -18.78 9.07 -8.02
CA LEU A 233 -19.27 10.25 -7.30
C LEU A 233 -20.73 10.10 -6.88
N LYS A 234 -21.60 9.56 -7.76
CA LYS A 234 -23.00 9.25 -7.39
C LYS A 234 -23.10 8.19 -6.30
N GLU A 235 -22.25 7.19 -6.33
CA GLU A 235 -22.24 6.16 -5.28
C GLU A 235 -21.74 6.74 -3.95
N MET A 236 -20.70 7.58 -3.98
CA MET A 236 -20.24 8.33 -2.80
C MET A 236 -21.36 9.20 -2.18
N GLU A 237 -22.13 9.89 -3.03
CA GLU A 237 -23.30 10.66 -2.60
C GLU A 237 -24.37 9.75 -2.01
N ARG A 238 -24.71 8.64 -2.68
CA ARG A 238 -25.75 7.69 -2.25
C ARG A 238 -25.47 7.11 -0.86
N VAL A 239 -24.20 6.75 -0.59
CA VAL A 239 -23.83 6.14 0.71
C VAL A 239 -23.38 7.18 1.74
N GLY A 240 -23.32 8.46 1.36
CA GLY A 240 -23.01 9.56 2.26
C GLY A 240 -21.55 9.62 2.70
N VAL A 241 -20.59 9.35 1.80
CA VAL A 241 -19.14 9.40 2.12
C VAL A 241 -18.77 10.76 2.71
N THR A 242 -18.10 10.75 3.86
CA THR A 242 -17.62 11.95 4.55
C THR A 242 -16.11 12.13 4.44
N ALA A 243 -15.37 11.02 4.27
CA ALA A 243 -13.91 11.02 4.22
C ALA A 243 -13.37 10.01 3.19
N ILE A 244 -12.26 10.36 2.57
CA ILE A 244 -11.52 9.50 1.64
C ILE A 244 -10.04 9.47 2.00
N ASN A 245 -9.45 8.27 1.92
CA ASN A 245 -8.02 8.02 2.10
C ASN A 245 -7.48 7.36 0.83
N TRP A 246 -7.23 8.18 -0.20
CA TRP A 246 -6.98 7.68 -1.53
C TRP A 246 -5.53 7.82 -1.98
N ALA A 247 -5.15 7.00 -2.94
CA ALA A 247 -3.98 7.27 -3.75
C ALA A 247 -4.18 8.61 -4.48
N THR A 248 -3.14 9.43 -4.52
CA THR A 248 -3.15 10.75 -5.16
C THR A 248 -3.58 10.66 -6.64
N SER A 249 -3.14 9.61 -7.36
CA SER A 249 -3.54 9.36 -8.75
C SER A 249 -5.04 9.16 -8.95
N ALA A 250 -5.73 8.48 -8.03
CA ALA A 250 -7.19 8.30 -8.10
C ALA A 250 -7.92 9.64 -7.91
N PHE A 251 -7.44 10.45 -6.97
CA PHE A 251 -7.96 11.80 -6.73
C PHE A 251 -7.77 12.72 -7.95
N HIS A 252 -6.57 12.70 -8.55
CA HIS A 252 -6.26 13.43 -9.78
C HIS A 252 -7.12 12.98 -10.96
N PHE A 253 -7.30 11.66 -11.13
CA PHE A 253 -8.10 11.09 -12.22
C PHE A 253 -9.56 11.57 -12.17
N VAL A 254 -10.19 11.56 -10.98
CA VAL A 254 -11.55 12.07 -10.83
C VAL A 254 -11.62 13.56 -11.16
N ALA A 255 -10.67 14.37 -10.69
CA ALA A 255 -10.62 15.80 -11.00
C ALA A 255 -10.45 16.09 -12.49
N SER A 256 -9.52 15.37 -13.16
CA SER A 256 -9.23 15.56 -14.59
C SER A 256 -10.35 15.07 -15.52
N SER A 257 -11.22 14.18 -15.05
CA SER A 257 -12.34 13.65 -15.83
C SER A 257 -13.46 14.66 -16.09
N GLY A 258 -13.48 15.80 -15.40
CA GLY A 258 -14.56 16.76 -15.45
C GLY A 258 -15.86 16.31 -14.76
N ALA A 259 -15.87 15.17 -14.08
CA ALA A 259 -17.05 14.65 -13.39
C ALA A 259 -17.51 15.52 -12.22
N LEU A 260 -16.57 16.16 -11.53
CA LEU A 260 -16.84 17.05 -10.38
C LEU A 260 -17.75 18.23 -10.70
N SER A 261 -17.70 18.76 -11.93
CA SER A 261 -18.59 19.85 -12.36
C SER A 261 -20.05 19.42 -12.48
N LYS A 262 -20.33 18.10 -12.55
CA LYS A 262 -21.67 17.53 -12.75
C LYS A 262 -22.21 16.84 -11.50
N CYS A 263 -21.33 16.33 -10.64
CA CYS A 263 -21.67 15.65 -9.41
C CYS A 263 -20.53 15.84 -8.41
N ALA A 264 -20.84 16.43 -7.27
CA ALA A 264 -19.91 16.58 -6.15
C ALA A 264 -20.61 16.04 -4.89
N PRO A 265 -20.06 15.00 -4.21
CA PRO A 265 -20.67 14.42 -3.03
C PRO A 265 -20.80 15.46 -1.92
N PRO A 266 -22.03 15.84 -1.50
CA PRO A 266 -22.23 16.99 -0.59
C PRO A 266 -21.80 16.70 0.85
N THR A 267 -21.63 15.44 1.19
CA THR A 267 -21.21 14.98 2.52
C THR A 267 -19.71 14.87 2.69
N LEU A 268 -18.94 14.87 1.58
CA LEU A 268 -17.49 14.74 1.64
C LEU A 268 -16.85 16.00 2.25
N ARG A 269 -16.08 15.81 3.30
CA ARG A 269 -15.43 16.90 4.06
C ARG A 269 -13.93 16.74 4.19
N LYS A 270 -13.40 15.51 4.10
CA LYS A 270 -11.99 15.21 4.38
C LYS A 270 -11.39 14.33 3.28
N ALA A 271 -10.19 14.68 2.83
CA ALA A 271 -9.41 13.91 1.86
C ALA A 271 -7.96 13.83 2.31
N ALA A 272 -7.51 12.63 2.74
CA ALA A 272 -6.11 12.36 3.03
C ALA A 272 -5.49 11.57 1.88
N LEU A 273 -4.48 12.14 1.23
CA LEU A 273 -3.94 11.71 -0.05
C LEU A 273 -2.47 11.34 0.10
N GLY A 274 -2.05 10.25 -0.50
CA GLY A 274 -0.66 9.82 -0.45
C GLY A 274 -0.28 8.92 -1.63
N GLY A 275 1.00 8.55 -1.66
CA GLY A 275 1.51 7.64 -2.67
C GLY A 275 2.24 8.33 -3.81
N GLU A 276 1.83 9.54 -4.20
CA GLU A 276 2.45 10.31 -5.29
C GLU A 276 2.46 11.81 -4.96
N ALA A 277 3.16 12.61 -5.76
CA ALA A 277 3.17 14.05 -5.57
C ALA A 277 1.76 14.64 -5.81
N LEU A 278 1.24 15.33 -4.81
CA LEU A 278 -0.06 16.00 -4.90
C LEU A 278 0.08 17.30 -5.71
N GLN A 279 -0.73 17.45 -6.74
CA GLN A 279 -0.71 18.63 -7.61
C GLN A 279 -1.83 19.61 -7.23
N ALA A 280 -1.47 20.87 -7.02
CA ALA A 280 -2.37 21.90 -6.55
C ALA A 280 -3.59 22.11 -7.46
N ARG A 281 -3.43 22.05 -8.80
CA ARG A 281 -4.52 22.19 -9.76
C ARG A 281 -5.69 21.23 -9.53
N TYR A 282 -5.39 19.98 -9.11
CA TYR A 282 -6.44 18.99 -8.85
C TYR A 282 -7.09 19.22 -7.48
N VAL A 283 -6.30 19.67 -6.49
CA VAL A 283 -6.86 20.10 -5.20
C VAL A 283 -7.81 21.26 -5.40
N ASN A 284 -7.43 22.25 -6.20
CA ASN A 284 -8.26 23.42 -6.51
C ASN A 284 -9.58 23.01 -7.20
N ALA A 285 -9.53 22.05 -8.14
CA ALA A 285 -10.74 21.52 -8.79
C ALA A 285 -11.72 20.86 -7.79
N TRP A 286 -11.20 20.04 -6.85
CA TRP A 286 -12.02 19.43 -5.80
C TRP A 286 -12.57 20.46 -4.83
N LYS A 287 -11.77 21.43 -4.35
CA LYS A 287 -12.22 22.49 -3.44
C LYS A 287 -13.25 23.42 -4.09
N ALA A 288 -13.13 23.68 -5.40
CA ALA A 288 -14.13 24.46 -6.16
C ALA A 288 -15.48 23.72 -6.23
N ALA A 289 -15.45 22.37 -6.36
CA ALA A 289 -16.67 21.54 -6.40
C ALA A 289 -17.26 21.29 -4.98
N ILE A 290 -16.40 21.23 -3.97
CA ILE A 290 -16.78 20.96 -2.57
C ILE A 290 -16.14 22.01 -1.67
N PRO A 291 -16.82 23.16 -1.48
CA PRO A 291 -16.33 24.21 -0.58
C PRO A 291 -16.16 23.70 0.85
N GLY A 292 -15.01 24.00 1.45
CA GLY A 292 -14.69 23.55 2.80
C GLY A 292 -14.07 22.15 2.89
N LEU A 293 -13.76 21.52 1.74
CA LEU A 293 -13.02 20.24 1.73
C LEU A 293 -11.63 20.42 2.37
N GLU A 294 -11.40 19.71 3.46
CA GLU A 294 -10.10 19.61 4.12
C GLU A 294 -9.24 18.60 3.37
N VAL A 295 -8.03 19.03 2.97
CA VAL A 295 -7.11 18.17 2.22
C VAL A 295 -5.82 18.01 3.01
N VAL A 296 -5.37 16.77 3.16
CA VAL A 296 -4.12 16.38 3.80
C VAL A 296 -3.24 15.72 2.76
N ASN A 297 -2.02 16.22 2.57
CA ASN A 297 -0.98 15.56 1.81
C ASN A 297 -0.18 14.67 2.76
N MET A 298 -0.05 13.39 2.44
CA MET A 298 0.64 12.39 3.25
C MET A 298 1.79 11.77 2.48
N TYR A 299 2.88 11.47 3.17
CA TYR A 299 4.08 10.88 2.60
C TYR A 299 4.61 9.77 3.49
N GLY A 300 4.92 8.64 2.89
CA GLY A 300 5.63 7.53 3.51
C GLY A 300 5.84 6.37 2.53
N PRO A 301 6.88 5.57 2.73
CA PRO A 301 6.99 4.25 2.17
C PRO A 301 6.38 3.21 3.10
N THR A 302 6.05 2.03 2.59
CA THR A 302 5.48 0.92 3.36
C THR A 302 6.32 0.54 4.58
N GLU A 303 7.64 0.68 4.48
CA GLU A 303 8.59 0.41 5.56
C GLU A 303 8.48 1.38 6.75
N THR A 304 7.67 2.42 6.63
CA THR A 304 7.35 3.35 7.75
C THR A 304 5.88 3.32 8.15
N THR A 305 5.20 2.22 7.85
CA THR A 305 3.79 1.97 8.16
C THR A 305 2.88 3.05 7.58
N VAL A 306 2.69 2.98 6.27
CA VAL A 306 1.87 3.85 5.41
C VAL A 306 2.46 5.24 5.21
N ASP A 307 2.47 6.11 6.23
CA ASP A 307 2.98 7.47 6.12
C ASP A 307 3.81 7.86 7.33
N CYS A 308 4.88 8.63 7.11
CA CYS A 308 5.76 9.15 8.15
C CYS A 308 5.81 10.69 8.20
N ALA A 309 5.19 11.35 7.21
CA ALA A 309 5.00 12.81 7.23
C ALA A 309 3.62 13.18 6.70
N ALA A 310 3.11 14.32 7.14
CA ALA A 310 1.83 14.85 6.70
C ALA A 310 1.77 16.37 6.74
N PHE A 311 0.88 16.92 5.90
CA PHE A 311 0.64 18.35 5.79
C PHE A 311 -0.84 18.65 5.54
N HIS A 312 -1.46 19.44 6.42
CA HIS A 312 -2.78 20.03 6.16
C HIS A 312 -2.63 21.21 5.19
N LEU A 313 -3.40 21.21 4.12
CA LEU A 313 -3.43 22.34 3.19
C LEU A 313 -4.29 23.47 3.77
N THR A 314 -3.66 24.33 4.55
CA THR A 314 -4.33 25.42 5.30
C THR A 314 -4.56 26.70 4.49
N ARG A 315 -4.07 26.75 3.25
CA ARG A 315 -4.25 27.87 2.31
C ARG A 315 -4.52 27.35 0.90
N ASP A 316 -4.87 28.23 0.02
CA ASP A 316 -4.92 27.94 -1.41
C ASP A 316 -3.52 27.97 -2.03
N TYR A 317 -3.29 27.10 -2.99
CA TYR A 317 -2.05 26.97 -3.74
C TYR A 317 -2.30 27.33 -5.20
N ARG A 318 -1.33 27.98 -5.87
CA ARG A 318 -1.40 28.16 -7.32
C ARG A 318 -1.25 26.79 -8.00
N ASP A 319 -1.81 26.65 -9.19
CA ASP A 319 -1.84 25.37 -9.92
C ASP A 319 -0.45 24.75 -10.16
N ASP A 320 0.57 25.59 -10.29
CA ASP A 320 1.98 25.24 -10.51
C ASP A 320 2.81 25.14 -9.22
N GLU A 321 2.20 25.42 -8.07
CA GLU A 321 2.91 25.48 -6.79
C GLU A 321 3.11 24.09 -6.20
N ALA A 322 4.33 23.82 -5.74
CA ALA A 322 4.65 22.56 -5.07
C ALA A 322 4.00 22.50 -3.68
N ILE A 323 3.28 21.41 -3.40
CA ILE A 323 2.70 21.11 -2.09
C ILE A 323 3.75 20.37 -1.26
N PRO A 324 4.04 20.81 -0.01
CA PRO A 324 5.00 20.13 0.84
C PRO A 324 4.49 18.75 1.28
N ILE A 325 5.41 17.85 1.58
CA ILE A 325 5.09 16.58 2.27
C ILE A 325 4.93 16.78 3.78
N GLY A 326 5.26 17.96 4.29
CA GLY A 326 4.93 18.43 5.63
C GLY A 326 5.97 18.17 6.69
N LYS A 327 5.51 17.70 7.85
CA LYS A 327 6.33 17.38 9.03
C LYS A 327 6.17 15.93 9.41
N ALA A 328 7.15 15.40 10.14
CA ALA A 328 7.08 14.04 10.66
C ALA A 328 5.80 13.82 11.50
N CYS A 329 5.21 12.63 11.36
CA CYS A 329 4.11 12.17 12.19
C CYS A 329 4.52 12.06 13.67
N ARG A 330 3.56 12.00 14.59
CA ARG A 330 3.85 11.77 16.00
C ARG A 330 4.68 10.48 16.17
N ASN A 331 5.61 10.47 17.10
CA ASN A 331 6.55 9.38 17.38
C ASN A 331 7.47 8.99 16.19
N MET A 332 7.50 9.83 15.15
CA MET A 332 8.40 9.69 14.01
C MET A 332 9.35 10.90 13.95
N GLN A 333 10.54 10.68 13.45
CA GLN A 333 11.49 11.74 13.13
C GLN A 333 12.05 11.53 11.73
N ILE A 334 12.12 12.61 10.96
CA ILE A 334 12.75 12.63 9.63
C ILE A 334 14.06 13.40 9.73
N ILE A 335 15.13 12.79 9.26
CA ILE A 335 16.47 13.37 9.19
C ILE A 335 16.89 13.34 7.73
N LEU A 336 17.38 14.47 7.21
CA LEU A 336 17.96 14.53 5.89
C LEU A 336 19.47 14.31 5.99
N LEU A 337 19.99 13.28 5.32
CA LEU A 337 21.42 12.93 5.32
C LEU A 337 22.04 13.14 3.94
N ASP A 338 23.30 13.58 3.94
CA ASP A 338 24.14 13.61 2.75
C ASP A 338 24.66 12.21 2.38
N LYS A 339 25.49 12.12 1.34
CA LYS A 339 26.12 10.85 0.88
C LYS A 339 27.09 10.24 1.91
N ASP A 340 27.63 11.05 2.82
CA ASP A 340 28.57 10.64 3.86
C ASP A 340 27.84 10.28 5.17
N GLY A 341 26.49 10.36 5.19
CA GLY A 341 25.64 10.05 6.34
C GLY A 341 25.58 11.17 7.38
N LYS A 342 25.93 12.39 7.03
CA LYS A 342 25.84 13.56 7.91
C LYS A 342 24.52 14.31 7.68
N PRO A 343 23.89 14.83 8.74
CA PRO A 343 22.73 15.71 8.59
C PRO A 343 23.06 16.93 7.74
N VAL A 344 22.16 17.26 6.77
CA VAL A 344 22.29 18.48 5.97
C VAL A 344 21.60 19.65 6.65
N PRO A 345 22.10 20.89 6.45
CA PRO A 345 21.42 22.11 6.91
C PRO A 345 20.05 22.31 6.26
N ASP A 346 19.18 23.10 6.93
CA ASP A 346 17.93 23.57 6.31
C ASP A 346 18.24 24.35 5.03
N GLY A 347 17.46 24.14 3.98
CA GLY A 347 17.68 24.70 2.64
C GLY A 347 18.52 23.81 1.72
N GLU A 348 19.22 22.80 2.22
CA GLU A 348 19.99 21.86 1.42
C GLU A 348 19.22 20.55 1.18
N ALA A 349 19.49 19.93 0.04
CA ALA A 349 18.88 18.65 -0.33
C ALA A 349 19.61 17.49 0.37
N GLY A 350 18.83 16.55 0.92
CA GLY A 350 19.36 15.35 1.57
C GLY A 350 18.45 14.13 1.37
N GLY A 351 19.03 12.95 1.54
CA GLY A 351 18.29 11.70 1.55
C GLY A 351 17.40 11.57 2.78
N ILE A 352 16.14 11.28 2.58
CA ILE A 352 15.18 11.09 3.68
C ILE A 352 15.52 9.82 4.46
N CYS A 353 15.82 9.98 5.73
CA CYS A 353 15.96 8.89 6.70
C CYS A 353 14.91 9.05 7.80
N VAL A 354 14.26 7.95 8.18
CA VAL A 354 13.14 7.96 9.11
C VAL A 354 13.45 7.07 10.32
N ARG A 355 13.12 7.55 11.52
CA ARG A 355 13.14 6.75 12.75
C ARG A 355 11.85 6.94 13.53
N GLY A 356 11.53 5.96 14.35
CA GLY A 356 10.38 6.03 15.25
C GLY A 356 9.62 4.71 15.36
N SER A 357 8.48 4.77 16.05
CA SER A 357 7.60 3.63 16.34
C SER A 357 6.94 3.02 15.12
N GLY A 358 6.74 3.81 14.04
CA GLY A 358 6.14 3.36 12.78
C GLY A 358 7.08 2.58 11.86
N LEU A 359 8.35 2.33 12.24
CA LEU A 359 9.24 1.53 11.41
C LEU A 359 8.79 0.07 11.33
N ALA A 360 8.87 -0.50 10.14
CA ALA A 360 8.80 -1.94 9.91
C ALA A 360 9.92 -2.67 10.68
N SER A 361 9.69 -3.95 10.99
CA SER A 361 10.72 -4.80 11.60
C SER A 361 11.82 -5.21 10.62
N GLY A 362 11.65 -4.92 9.33
CA GLY A 362 12.57 -5.24 8.24
C GLY A 362 11.89 -5.99 7.10
N TYR A 363 12.69 -6.64 6.27
CA TYR A 363 12.24 -7.47 5.16
C TYR A 363 12.24 -8.95 5.56
N PHE A 364 11.11 -9.61 5.37
CA PHE A 364 10.89 -11.01 5.75
C PHE A 364 11.91 -11.94 5.08
N GLY A 365 12.64 -12.71 5.89
CA GLY A 365 13.66 -13.65 5.40
C GLY A 365 14.89 -13.02 4.74
N ASN A 366 15.02 -11.68 4.70
CA ASN A 366 16.11 -11.00 3.99
C ASN A 366 16.86 -10.03 4.93
N TRP A 367 17.75 -10.61 5.74
CA TRP A 367 18.56 -9.86 6.71
C TRP A 367 19.58 -8.94 6.05
N GLU A 368 20.15 -9.34 4.90
CA GLU A 368 21.12 -8.53 4.16
C GLU A 368 20.47 -7.21 3.72
N LYS A 369 19.32 -7.29 3.03
CA LYS A 369 18.58 -6.11 2.61
C LYS A 369 18.03 -5.30 3.78
N THR A 370 17.64 -5.97 4.87
CA THR A 370 17.21 -5.28 6.09
C THR A 370 18.34 -4.42 6.64
N ASN A 371 19.54 -4.96 6.80
CA ASN A 371 20.69 -4.23 7.33
C ASN A 371 21.20 -3.13 6.38
N GLU A 372 21.01 -3.27 5.07
CA GLU A 372 21.32 -2.24 4.07
C GLU A 372 20.42 -1.00 4.22
N CYS A 373 19.12 -1.23 4.45
CA CYS A 373 18.10 -0.16 4.45
C CYS A 373 17.80 0.38 5.86
N PHE A 374 17.86 -0.49 6.88
CA PHE A 374 17.63 -0.15 8.29
C PHE A 374 18.97 -0.06 9.01
N ILE A 375 19.56 1.13 9.00
CA ILE A 375 20.92 1.37 9.47
C ILE A 375 20.95 1.92 10.89
N GLN A 376 22.08 1.76 11.57
CA GLN A 376 22.35 2.51 12.79
C GLN A 376 22.41 4.01 12.47
N ASN A 377 21.76 4.84 13.30
CA ASN A 377 21.84 6.29 13.19
C ASN A 377 23.30 6.76 13.32
N PRO A 378 23.90 7.37 12.28
CA PRO A 378 25.29 7.81 12.32
C PRO A 378 25.59 8.84 13.41
N ALA A 379 24.58 9.63 13.80
CA ALA A 379 24.72 10.64 14.84
C ALA A 379 24.57 10.08 16.27
N ASN A 380 24.22 8.80 16.42
CA ASN A 380 24.03 8.17 17.73
C ASN A 380 24.92 6.92 17.91
N PRO A 381 26.11 7.06 18.50
CA PRO A 381 26.99 5.92 18.76
C PRO A 381 26.70 5.21 20.10
N TYR A 382 25.76 5.66 20.91
CA TYR A 382 25.62 5.25 22.31
C TYR A 382 24.69 4.06 22.53
N PHE A 383 23.66 3.92 21.68
CA PHE A 383 22.68 2.83 21.76
C PHE A 383 22.10 2.52 20.38
N ARG A 384 21.41 1.39 20.27
CA ARG A 384 20.75 0.99 19.04
C ARG A 384 19.65 1.97 18.69
N ASP A 385 19.85 2.74 17.62
CA ASP A 385 18.93 3.76 17.10
C ASP A 385 18.83 3.59 15.58
N ILE A 386 17.74 3.03 15.12
CA ILE A 386 17.60 2.59 13.74
C ILE A 386 16.95 3.68 12.88
N LEU A 387 17.60 3.96 11.75
CA LEU A 387 17.06 4.78 10.66
C LEU A 387 16.70 3.89 9.47
N TYR A 388 15.53 4.10 8.91
CA TYR A 388 15.20 3.58 7.58
C TYR A 388 15.59 4.59 6.50
N ARG A 389 16.39 4.16 5.51
CA ARG A 389 16.75 4.95 4.31
C ARG A 389 15.68 4.77 3.25
N THR A 390 14.93 5.83 2.92
CA THR A 390 13.81 5.73 1.98
C THR A 390 14.22 5.65 0.51
N GLY A 391 15.41 6.13 0.18
CA GLY A 391 15.86 6.36 -1.20
C GLY A 391 15.27 7.62 -1.84
N ASP A 392 14.48 8.40 -1.11
CA ASP A 392 13.90 9.67 -1.54
C ASP A 392 14.80 10.84 -1.11
N ILE A 393 14.78 11.92 -1.90
CA ILE A 393 15.48 13.19 -1.61
C ILE A 393 14.44 14.27 -1.32
N ALA A 394 14.69 15.04 -0.27
CA ALA A 394 13.90 16.19 0.09
C ALA A 394 14.77 17.38 0.50
N VAL A 395 14.13 18.53 0.61
CA VAL A 395 14.69 19.74 1.20
C VAL A 395 13.74 20.24 2.29
N LYS A 396 14.29 20.67 3.41
CA LYS A 396 13.54 21.40 4.43
C LYS A 396 13.72 22.89 4.20
N LYS A 397 12.62 23.60 3.91
CA LYS A 397 12.65 25.04 3.63
C LYS A 397 12.49 25.88 4.90
N ASP A 398 12.60 27.22 4.75
CA ASP A 398 12.51 28.20 5.84
C ASP A 398 11.16 28.18 6.58
N ASP A 399 10.09 27.68 5.95
CA ASP A 399 8.78 27.45 6.58
C ASP A 399 8.76 26.22 7.52
N GLY A 400 9.90 25.53 7.63
CA GLY A 400 10.07 24.34 8.45
C GLY A 400 9.40 23.09 7.88
N LEU A 401 8.94 23.13 6.62
CA LEU A 401 8.29 22.03 5.93
C LEU A 401 9.25 21.29 5.00
N LEU A 402 9.01 19.98 4.87
CA LEU A 402 9.74 19.13 3.93
C LEU A 402 9.07 19.18 2.55
N TYR A 403 9.89 19.31 1.52
CA TYR A 403 9.48 19.25 0.12
C TYR A 403 10.20 18.11 -0.58
N PHE A 404 9.45 17.18 -1.13
CA PHE A 404 9.98 16.09 -1.94
C PHE A 404 10.60 16.63 -3.23
N LEU A 405 11.76 16.15 -3.60
CA LEU A 405 12.47 16.56 -4.82
C LEU A 405 12.52 15.42 -5.85
N SER A 406 13.07 14.28 -5.49
CA SER A 406 13.31 13.17 -6.42
C SER A 406 13.56 11.86 -5.69
N ARG A 407 13.82 10.80 -6.46
CA ARG A 407 14.37 9.54 -5.95
C ARG A 407 15.81 9.34 -6.39
N GLN A 408 16.58 8.63 -5.56
CA GLN A 408 17.97 8.24 -5.87
C GLN A 408 18.04 7.01 -6.78
N ASP A 409 17.02 6.16 -6.77
CA ASP A 409 16.94 4.89 -7.49
C ASP A 409 16.00 4.94 -8.70
N GLY A 410 15.93 3.83 -9.43
CA GLY A 410 15.03 3.66 -10.59
C GLY A 410 13.60 3.31 -10.25
N GLN A 411 13.21 3.38 -8.97
CA GLN A 411 11.86 3.10 -8.53
C GLN A 411 10.90 4.20 -8.96
N ILE A 412 9.73 3.80 -9.40
CA ILE A 412 8.66 4.70 -9.81
C ILE A 412 7.40 4.50 -8.96
N LYS A 413 6.57 5.53 -8.95
CA LYS A 413 5.18 5.42 -8.50
C LYS A 413 4.31 5.65 -9.73
N HIS A 414 3.46 4.67 -10.06
CA HIS A 414 2.61 4.69 -11.24
C HIS A 414 1.22 4.16 -10.87
N MET A 415 0.19 4.97 -11.11
CA MET A 415 -1.20 4.67 -10.74
C MET A 415 -1.39 4.30 -9.26
N GLY A 416 -0.61 4.92 -8.36
CA GLY A 416 -0.58 4.63 -6.94
C GLY A 416 0.26 3.41 -6.53
N TYR A 417 0.83 2.69 -7.48
CA TYR A 417 1.66 1.52 -7.21
C TYR A 417 3.14 1.87 -7.16
N ARG A 418 3.84 1.31 -6.18
CA ARG A 418 5.30 1.36 -6.09
C ARG A 418 5.89 0.27 -6.97
N ILE A 419 6.60 0.64 -8.03
CA ILE A 419 7.11 -0.28 -9.05
C ILE A 419 8.62 -0.11 -9.19
N GLU A 420 9.34 -1.21 -9.09
CA GLU A 420 10.74 -1.29 -9.50
C GLU A 420 10.79 -1.67 -10.98
N LEU A 421 11.33 -0.79 -11.81
CA LEU A 421 11.49 -1.09 -13.24
C LEU A 421 12.33 -2.35 -13.47
N GLY A 422 13.30 -2.61 -12.59
CA GLY A 422 14.13 -3.82 -12.62
C GLY A 422 13.34 -5.13 -12.46
N GLU A 423 12.18 -5.12 -11.75
CA GLU A 423 11.32 -6.31 -11.66
C GLU A 423 10.65 -6.61 -13.00
N ILE A 424 10.21 -5.56 -13.71
CA ILE A 424 9.66 -5.71 -15.06
C ILE A 424 10.75 -6.23 -16.02
N GLU A 425 11.97 -5.70 -15.92
CA GLU A 425 13.10 -6.13 -16.73
C GLU A 425 13.47 -7.59 -16.47
N THR A 426 13.46 -8.01 -15.20
CA THR A 426 13.70 -9.41 -14.84
C THR A 426 12.62 -10.34 -15.44
N ALA A 427 11.36 -9.93 -15.40
CA ALA A 427 10.28 -10.68 -16.02
C ALA A 427 10.45 -10.74 -17.56
N LEU A 428 10.86 -9.64 -18.20
CA LEU A 428 11.15 -9.60 -19.63
C LEU A 428 12.27 -10.58 -20.01
N HIS A 429 13.36 -10.61 -19.25
CA HIS A 429 14.47 -11.55 -19.50
C HIS A 429 14.10 -13.03 -19.32
N SER A 430 12.98 -13.33 -18.61
CA SER A 430 12.48 -14.70 -18.50
C SER A 430 11.62 -15.15 -19.69
N VAL A 431 11.35 -14.26 -20.64
CA VAL A 431 10.63 -14.59 -21.87
C VAL A 431 11.61 -15.09 -22.93
N ASP A 432 11.33 -16.28 -23.47
CA ASP A 432 12.16 -16.90 -24.52
C ASP A 432 12.36 -15.95 -25.72
N GLY A 433 13.60 -15.86 -26.20
CA GLY A 433 13.97 -15.03 -27.34
C GLY A 433 14.24 -13.56 -27.01
N ILE A 434 14.19 -13.13 -25.74
CA ILE A 434 14.64 -11.80 -25.31
C ILE A 434 16.14 -11.85 -24.98
N ALA A 435 16.91 -11.05 -25.71
CA ALA A 435 18.37 -10.92 -25.49
C ALA A 435 18.69 -9.85 -24.44
N ALA A 436 18.02 -8.70 -24.52
CA ALA A 436 18.19 -7.60 -23.56
C ALA A 436 16.90 -6.76 -23.47
N ALA A 437 16.65 -6.15 -22.32
CA ALA A 437 15.51 -5.25 -22.11
C ALA A 437 15.85 -4.17 -21.10
N ALA A 438 15.27 -2.98 -21.30
CA ALA A 438 15.28 -1.87 -20.36
C ALA A 438 13.89 -1.23 -20.28
N CYS A 439 13.48 -0.85 -19.08
CA CYS A 439 12.25 -0.11 -18.86
C CYS A 439 12.54 1.32 -18.44
N LEU A 440 11.81 2.25 -18.99
CA LEU A 440 11.83 3.66 -18.67
C LEU A 440 10.45 4.12 -18.21
N PHE A 441 10.41 5.19 -17.44
CA PHE A 441 9.16 5.81 -17.04
C PHE A 441 9.06 7.23 -17.61
N ASP A 442 8.07 7.43 -18.46
CA ASP A 442 7.69 8.74 -19.00
C ASP A 442 6.75 9.42 -18.00
N ARG A 443 7.34 10.34 -17.22
CA ARG A 443 6.60 11.07 -16.18
C ARG A 443 5.54 12.02 -16.73
N ASN A 444 5.75 12.59 -17.92
CA ASN A 444 4.84 13.54 -18.53
C ASN A 444 3.54 12.86 -18.98
N ARG A 445 3.67 11.63 -19.47
CA ARG A 445 2.56 10.84 -19.99
C ARG A 445 2.11 9.71 -19.06
N ASP A 446 2.73 9.61 -17.87
CA ASP A 446 2.48 8.57 -16.86
C ASP A 446 2.50 7.15 -17.46
N ARG A 447 3.61 6.79 -18.18
CA ARG A 447 3.71 5.53 -18.92
C ARG A 447 5.03 4.82 -18.69
N ILE A 448 4.95 3.48 -18.62
CA ILE A 448 6.11 2.60 -18.65
C ILE A 448 6.40 2.25 -20.12
N VAL A 449 7.62 2.54 -20.57
CA VAL A 449 8.12 2.21 -21.91
C VAL A 449 9.15 1.10 -21.78
N CYS A 450 8.88 -0.04 -22.41
CA CYS A 450 9.79 -1.17 -22.52
C CYS A 450 10.53 -1.07 -23.86
N ILE A 451 11.86 -1.04 -23.81
CA ILE A 451 12.74 -1.11 -24.99
C ILE A 451 13.47 -2.44 -24.90
N TYR A 452 13.42 -3.24 -25.97
CA TYR A 452 13.99 -4.58 -25.93
C TYR A 452 14.66 -5.00 -27.24
N GLU A 453 15.59 -5.94 -27.10
CA GLU A 453 16.28 -6.67 -28.16
C GLU A 453 15.86 -8.13 -28.08
N GLY A 454 15.44 -8.72 -29.20
CA GLY A 454 14.99 -10.12 -29.18
C GLY A 454 14.11 -10.50 -30.38
N GLU A 455 13.67 -11.77 -30.41
CA GLU A 455 12.87 -12.31 -31.49
C GLU A 455 11.38 -11.92 -31.41
N PRO A 456 10.71 -11.95 -30.23
CA PRO A 456 9.27 -11.70 -30.14
C PRO A 456 8.87 -10.35 -30.70
N ASP A 457 7.68 -10.26 -31.30
CA ASP A 457 7.03 -8.99 -31.58
C ASP A 457 6.39 -8.40 -30.30
N ALA A 458 6.08 -7.10 -30.33
CA ALA A 458 5.51 -6.38 -29.20
C ALA A 458 4.20 -7.02 -28.66
N ALA A 459 3.36 -7.58 -29.54
CA ALA A 459 2.09 -8.19 -29.16
C ALA A 459 2.30 -9.55 -28.46
N ALA A 460 3.26 -10.35 -28.94
CA ALA A 460 3.63 -11.61 -28.33
C ALA A 460 4.26 -11.36 -26.94
N LEU A 461 5.17 -10.39 -26.86
CA LEU A 461 5.83 -10.00 -25.59
C LEU A 461 4.80 -9.49 -24.57
N ALA A 462 3.89 -8.62 -24.97
CA ALA A 462 2.82 -8.13 -24.10
C ALA A 462 1.91 -9.26 -23.59
N ARG A 463 1.63 -10.29 -24.42
CA ARG A 463 0.85 -11.48 -23.99
C ARG A 463 1.63 -12.32 -22.96
N ALA A 464 2.93 -12.50 -23.16
CA ALA A 464 3.79 -13.23 -22.22
C ALA A 464 3.86 -12.51 -20.87
N MET A 465 4.08 -11.20 -20.88
CA MET A 465 4.18 -10.38 -19.66
C MET A 465 2.92 -10.41 -18.81
N ARG A 466 1.73 -10.52 -19.38
CA ARG A 466 0.47 -10.66 -18.62
C ARG A 466 0.40 -11.89 -17.72
N ARG A 467 1.24 -12.89 -17.98
CA ARG A 467 1.34 -14.12 -17.17
C ARG A 467 2.41 -14.03 -16.08
N LEU A 468 3.29 -13.03 -16.17
CA LEU A 468 4.48 -12.91 -15.31
C LEU A 468 4.35 -11.81 -14.27
N VAL A 469 3.71 -10.69 -14.63
CA VAL A 469 3.57 -9.52 -13.74
C VAL A 469 2.12 -9.08 -13.61
N PRO A 470 1.74 -8.42 -12.50
CA PRO A 470 0.43 -7.81 -12.33
C PRO A 470 0.13 -6.75 -13.39
N LYS A 471 -1.16 -6.51 -13.64
CA LYS A 471 -1.60 -5.59 -14.68
C LYS A 471 -1.02 -4.18 -14.56
N TYR A 472 -0.83 -3.68 -13.34
CA TYR A 472 -0.29 -2.34 -13.08
C TYR A 472 1.20 -2.20 -13.40
N MET A 473 1.92 -3.31 -13.56
CA MET A 473 3.34 -3.35 -13.94
C MET A 473 3.56 -3.56 -15.45
N LEU A 474 2.50 -3.80 -16.20
CA LEU A 474 2.63 -4.03 -17.64
C LEU A 474 3.08 -2.74 -18.34
N PRO A 475 4.16 -2.79 -19.16
CA PRO A 475 4.53 -1.67 -19.99
C PRO A 475 3.38 -1.21 -20.90
N ASN A 476 3.26 0.10 -21.03
CA ASN A 476 2.26 0.72 -21.91
C ASN A 476 2.70 0.66 -23.37
N ILE A 477 4.02 0.69 -23.58
CA ILE A 477 4.66 0.72 -24.89
C ILE A 477 5.77 -0.34 -24.91
N TYR A 478 5.90 -1.05 -26.03
CA TYR A 478 6.96 -1.99 -26.30
C TYR A 478 7.65 -1.59 -27.60
N GLU A 479 8.93 -1.19 -27.49
CA GLU A 479 9.78 -0.74 -28.60
C GLU A 479 10.88 -1.75 -28.83
N LYS A 480 10.93 -2.33 -30.04
CA LYS A 480 11.96 -3.28 -30.43
C LYS A 480 13.11 -2.56 -31.12
N LEU A 481 14.33 -2.86 -30.67
CA LEU A 481 15.58 -2.41 -31.33
C LEU A 481 16.40 -3.61 -31.80
N ASP A 482 17.20 -3.42 -32.84
CA ASP A 482 18.16 -4.43 -33.29
C ASP A 482 19.27 -4.63 -32.27
N ALA A 483 19.69 -3.57 -31.59
CA ALA A 483 20.63 -3.59 -30.47
C ALA A 483 20.38 -2.43 -29.51
N LEU A 484 20.44 -2.71 -28.20
CA LEU A 484 20.34 -1.68 -27.17
C LEU A 484 21.66 -0.90 -27.06
N PRO A 485 21.61 0.44 -26.91
CA PRO A 485 22.82 1.23 -26.73
C PRO A 485 23.52 0.88 -25.41
N MET A 486 24.85 0.71 -25.46
CA MET A 486 25.67 0.45 -24.30
C MET A 486 26.52 1.66 -23.95
N ASN A 487 26.72 1.90 -22.67
CA ASN A 487 27.66 2.90 -22.18
C ASN A 487 29.09 2.41 -22.18
N ALA A 488 30.04 3.27 -21.83
CA ALA A 488 31.48 2.95 -21.80
C ALA A 488 31.84 1.77 -20.87
N ASN A 489 30.97 1.43 -19.92
CA ASN A 489 31.18 0.33 -18.97
C ASN A 489 30.49 -0.98 -19.39
N GLY A 490 29.97 -1.06 -20.63
CA GLY A 490 29.26 -2.24 -21.13
C GLY A 490 27.89 -2.49 -20.52
N LYS A 491 27.26 -1.45 -19.92
CA LYS A 491 25.88 -1.48 -19.41
C LYS A 491 24.95 -0.73 -20.36
N ILE A 492 23.67 -1.11 -20.36
CA ILE A 492 22.64 -0.41 -21.16
C ILE A 492 22.66 1.10 -20.83
N ASP A 493 22.81 1.92 -21.87
CA ASP A 493 22.82 3.39 -21.75
C ASP A 493 21.40 3.94 -21.63
N ARG A 494 20.92 3.99 -20.38
CA ARG A 494 19.58 4.49 -20.08
C ARG A 494 19.41 5.98 -20.36
N VAL A 495 20.49 6.77 -20.37
CA VAL A 495 20.44 8.21 -20.70
C VAL A 495 20.08 8.35 -22.16
N LYS A 496 20.81 7.66 -23.03
CA LYS A 496 20.56 7.68 -24.47
C LYS A 496 19.18 7.14 -24.84
N LEU A 497 18.74 6.04 -24.18
CA LEU A 497 17.37 5.52 -24.38
C LEU A 497 16.33 6.54 -23.94
N LYS A 498 16.55 7.25 -22.84
CA LYS A 498 15.62 8.27 -22.35
C LYS A 498 15.50 9.45 -23.30
N GLU A 499 16.59 9.94 -23.85
CA GLU A 499 16.62 10.97 -24.88
C GLU A 499 15.90 10.56 -26.16
N GLN A 500 15.95 9.28 -26.54
CA GLN A 500 15.35 8.75 -27.76
C GLN A 500 13.87 8.44 -27.65
N PHE A 501 13.41 7.92 -26.51
CA PHE A 501 12.06 7.38 -26.34
C PHE A 501 11.15 8.17 -25.38
N ILE A 502 11.75 9.06 -24.57
CA ILE A 502 10.99 9.93 -23.66
C ILE A 502 11.26 11.38 -24.11
N HIS A 503 10.35 11.91 -24.91
CA HIS A 503 10.44 13.28 -25.39
C HIS A 503 10.17 14.25 -24.24
N ALA A 504 11.08 15.20 -24.00
CA ALA A 504 10.72 16.43 -23.31
C ALA A 504 9.68 17.15 -24.17
N GLU A 505 8.57 17.52 -23.59
CA GLU A 505 7.67 18.46 -24.28
C GLU A 505 8.41 19.79 -24.41
N ASP A 506 8.45 20.33 -25.66
CA ASP A 506 8.82 21.69 -25.95
C ASP A 506 7.88 22.71 -25.27
#